data_246565988500278fa113daf10dece0cc
#
_entry.id   246565988500278fa113daf10dece0cc
#
_cell.length_a   1.000
_cell.length_b   1.000
_cell.length_c   1.000
_cell.angle_alpha   90.00
_cell.angle_beta   90.00
_cell.angle_gamma   90.00
#
_symmetry.space_group_name_H-M   'P 1'
#
loop_
_entity.id
_entity.type
_entity.pdbx_description
1 polymer ?
#
loop_
_entity_poly.entity_id
_entity_poly.type
_entity_poly.pdbx_seq_one_letter_code
_entity_poly.pdbx_strand_id
1 'polypeptide(L)'
;MKLIRARNVKSKEFRWNQIMNAAMKEFAQRPYQEITISQICNHLPFSRENLYKNYVKSKEEIFLIVLEKEFTLWVDSFLKSNNQTSDISPDEFAKIWANSLSKRKKLLSLLVILQTIIEKNVNLEQLTKFKKEFHYQMERLIPTLLTMFPKFNPKSLNHFVQYQYYLILGIYPSSNPTELQKKANKKAGINYSFPDFEKEYADCVIIYLNGISAK
;
A
#
# COMPACT_ATOMS: atom_id res chain seq x y z
N MET A 1 -14.17 -30.07 19.67
CA MET A 1 -14.27 -29.46 18.34
C MET A 1 -13.72 -28.02 18.23
N LYS A 2 -14.00 -27.09 19.16
CA LYS A 2 -13.47 -25.69 19.14
C LYS A 2 -11.92 -25.58 19.14
N LEU A 3 -11.21 -26.40 19.94
CA LEU A 3 -9.74 -26.37 20.05
C LEU A 3 -9.01 -26.81 18.78
N ILE A 4 -9.50 -27.83 18.06
CA ILE A 4 -8.92 -28.31 16.80
C ILE A 4 -9.08 -27.26 15.70
N ARG A 5 -10.23 -26.58 15.66
CA ARG A 5 -10.53 -25.52 14.67
C ARG A 5 -9.63 -24.30 14.89
N ALA A 6 -9.41 -23.89 16.15
CA ALA A 6 -8.52 -22.79 16.53
C ALA A 6 -7.04 -23.10 16.22
N ARG A 7 -6.60 -24.35 16.41
CA ARG A 7 -5.25 -24.82 16.07
C ARG A 7 -5.02 -24.80 14.56
N ASN A 8 -6.01 -25.20 13.77
CA ASN A 8 -5.96 -25.16 12.31
C ASN A 8 -5.91 -23.72 11.78
N VAL A 9 -6.66 -22.79 12.38
CA VAL A 9 -6.66 -21.36 11.97
C VAL A 9 -5.29 -20.72 12.25
N LYS A 10 -4.72 -20.90 13.45
CA LYS A 10 -3.38 -20.38 13.78
C LYS A 10 -2.29 -20.98 12.89
N SER A 11 -2.38 -22.27 12.56
CA SER A 11 -1.46 -22.93 11.65
C SER A 11 -1.55 -22.37 10.23
N LYS A 12 -2.77 -22.08 9.75
CA LYS A 12 -3.01 -21.49 8.43
C LYS A 12 -2.48 -20.05 8.35
N GLU A 13 -2.72 -19.26 9.37
CA GLU A 13 -2.20 -17.88 9.48
C GLU A 13 -0.68 -17.85 9.51
N PHE A 14 -0.05 -18.74 10.28
CA PHE A 14 1.39 -18.88 10.31
C PHE A 14 1.96 -19.19 8.92
N ARG A 15 1.34 -20.10 8.16
CA ARG A 15 1.74 -20.43 6.78
C ARG A 15 1.59 -19.24 5.84
N TRP A 16 0.51 -18.49 5.95
CA TRP A 16 0.32 -17.27 5.17
C TRP A 16 1.41 -16.24 5.45
N ASN A 17 1.79 -16.05 6.71
CA ASN A 17 2.90 -15.16 7.08
C ASN A 17 4.22 -15.61 6.45
N GLN A 18 4.51 -16.93 6.40
CA GLN A 18 5.69 -17.45 5.71
C GLN A 18 5.64 -17.14 4.20
N ILE A 19 4.51 -17.36 3.54
CA ILE A 19 4.33 -17.08 2.09
C ILE A 19 4.53 -15.59 1.80
N MET A 20 3.87 -14.71 2.55
CA MET A 20 4.01 -13.26 2.38
C MET A 20 5.45 -12.79 2.60
N ASN A 21 6.12 -13.28 3.63
CA ASN A 21 7.51 -12.93 3.90
C ASN A 21 8.46 -13.43 2.79
N ALA A 22 8.24 -14.62 2.26
CA ALA A 22 8.99 -15.17 1.14
C ALA A 22 8.81 -14.32 -0.13
N ALA A 23 7.57 -13.94 -0.45
CA ALA A 23 7.27 -13.06 -1.58
C ALA A 23 7.92 -11.68 -1.44
N MET A 24 7.91 -11.10 -0.23
CA MET A 24 8.53 -9.81 0.02
C MET A 24 10.06 -9.83 0.02
N LYS A 25 10.70 -10.97 0.31
CA LYS A 25 12.15 -11.14 0.11
C LYS A 25 12.51 -11.05 -1.37
N GLU A 26 11.77 -11.74 -2.23
CA GLU A 26 11.98 -11.66 -3.68
C GLU A 26 11.72 -10.24 -4.22
N PHE A 27 10.65 -9.59 -3.76
CA PHE A 27 10.29 -8.23 -4.17
C PHE A 27 11.33 -7.16 -3.79
N ALA A 28 12.09 -7.40 -2.71
CA ALA A 28 13.16 -6.51 -2.29
C ALA A 28 14.45 -6.67 -3.13
N GLN A 29 14.61 -7.79 -3.86
CA GLN A 29 15.84 -8.15 -4.56
C GLN A 29 15.76 -7.94 -6.07
N ARG A 30 14.56 -7.94 -6.65
CA ARG A 30 14.37 -7.89 -8.11
C ARG A 30 13.07 -7.21 -8.52
N PRO A 31 12.98 -6.72 -9.77
CA PRO A 31 11.75 -6.18 -10.34
C PRO A 31 10.60 -7.19 -10.27
N TYR A 32 9.38 -6.71 -10.04
CA TYR A 32 8.20 -7.55 -9.90
C TYR A 32 8.01 -8.56 -11.05
N GLN A 33 8.29 -8.13 -12.28
CA GLN A 33 8.14 -8.95 -13.49
C GLN A 33 9.01 -10.22 -13.47
N GLU A 34 10.17 -10.13 -12.84
CA GLU A 34 11.13 -11.23 -12.74
C GLU A 34 10.82 -12.23 -11.62
N ILE A 35 9.88 -11.88 -10.72
CA ILE A 35 9.51 -12.75 -9.60
C ILE A 35 8.65 -13.89 -10.11
N THR A 36 9.01 -15.11 -9.72
CA THR A 36 8.28 -16.34 -10.02
C THR A 36 7.84 -17.05 -8.74
N ILE A 37 6.78 -17.85 -8.84
CA ILE A 37 6.34 -18.71 -7.72
C ILE A 37 7.46 -19.67 -7.28
N SER A 38 8.28 -20.18 -8.20
CA SER A 38 9.39 -21.05 -7.87
C SER A 38 10.42 -20.36 -6.95
N GLN A 39 10.75 -19.10 -7.25
CA GLN A 39 11.66 -18.33 -6.41
C GLN A 39 11.08 -18.08 -5.01
N ILE A 40 9.78 -17.75 -4.93
CA ILE A 40 9.10 -17.61 -3.64
C ILE A 40 9.15 -18.92 -2.85
N CYS A 41 8.89 -20.06 -3.51
CA CYS A 41 8.94 -21.38 -2.88
C CYS A 41 10.32 -21.77 -2.33
N ASN A 42 11.42 -21.25 -2.89
CA ASN A 42 12.76 -21.51 -2.38
C ASN A 42 12.96 -21.01 -0.93
N HIS A 43 12.11 -20.10 -0.47
CA HIS A 43 12.11 -19.60 0.91
C HIS A 43 11.07 -20.28 1.82
N LEU A 44 10.36 -21.30 1.32
CA LEU A 44 9.28 -21.96 2.06
C LEU A 44 9.67 -23.37 2.49
N PRO A 45 9.20 -23.86 3.65
CA PRO A 45 9.45 -25.22 4.12
C PRO A 45 8.49 -26.25 3.48
N PHE A 46 7.85 -25.92 2.35
CA PHE A 46 6.91 -26.80 1.64
C PHE A 46 6.98 -26.57 0.13
N SER A 47 6.51 -27.56 -0.64
CA SER A 47 6.65 -27.61 -2.08
C SER A 47 5.76 -26.60 -2.81
N ARG A 48 6.15 -26.29 -4.06
CA ARG A 48 5.35 -25.47 -5.00
C ARG A 48 3.97 -26.08 -5.23
N GLU A 49 3.87 -27.40 -5.33
CA GLU A 49 2.61 -28.13 -5.49
C GLU A 49 1.68 -27.89 -4.29
N ASN A 50 2.21 -27.95 -3.07
CA ASN A 50 1.47 -27.66 -1.85
C ASN A 50 0.97 -26.22 -1.83
N LEU A 51 1.79 -25.25 -2.29
CA LEU A 51 1.39 -23.84 -2.40
C LEU A 51 0.20 -23.67 -3.33
N TYR A 52 0.25 -24.22 -4.53
CA TYR A 52 -0.85 -24.12 -5.51
C TYR A 52 -2.12 -24.84 -5.08
N LYS A 53 -1.99 -26.02 -4.46
CA LYS A 53 -3.15 -26.81 -4.03
C LYS A 53 -3.92 -26.15 -2.88
N ASN A 54 -3.22 -25.48 -1.95
CA ASN A 54 -3.81 -25.12 -0.67
C ASN A 54 -3.90 -23.61 -0.42
N TYR A 55 -3.20 -22.77 -1.21
CA TYR A 55 -3.05 -21.36 -0.87
C TYR A 55 -3.35 -20.41 -2.02
N VAL A 56 -2.64 -20.48 -3.14
CA VAL A 56 -2.73 -19.48 -4.22
C VAL A 56 -2.65 -20.12 -5.61
N LYS A 57 -3.18 -19.43 -6.61
CA LYS A 57 -3.10 -19.81 -8.02
C LYS A 57 -2.07 -19.00 -8.80
N SER A 58 -1.71 -17.82 -8.30
CA SER A 58 -0.72 -16.93 -8.93
C SER A 58 0.10 -16.17 -7.92
N LYS A 59 1.20 -15.54 -8.35
CA LYS A 59 1.98 -14.64 -7.50
C LYS A 59 1.18 -13.37 -7.17
N GLU A 60 0.34 -12.93 -8.09
CA GLU A 60 -0.51 -11.74 -7.93
C GLU A 60 -1.46 -11.90 -6.75
N GLU A 61 -2.00 -13.09 -6.53
CA GLU A 61 -2.83 -13.39 -5.36
C GLU A 61 -2.05 -13.22 -4.06
N ILE A 62 -0.77 -13.61 -4.02
CA ILE A 62 0.09 -13.41 -2.85
C ILE A 62 0.29 -11.92 -2.61
N PHE A 63 0.67 -11.17 -3.64
CA PHE A 63 0.94 -9.74 -3.52
C PHE A 63 -0.31 -8.91 -3.22
N LEU A 64 -1.49 -9.34 -3.67
CA LEU A 64 -2.76 -8.73 -3.30
C LEU A 64 -3.02 -8.86 -1.78
N ILE A 65 -2.77 -10.05 -1.21
CA ILE A 65 -2.90 -10.29 0.24
C ILE A 65 -1.85 -9.51 1.05
N VAL A 66 -0.62 -9.42 0.53
CA VAL A 66 0.43 -8.59 1.16
C VAL A 66 -0.01 -7.13 1.20
N LEU A 67 -0.55 -6.62 0.08
CA LEU A 67 -1.00 -5.23 -0.01
C LEU A 67 -2.17 -4.97 0.96
N GLU A 68 -3.18 -5.84 1.01
CA GLU A 68 -4.29 -5.76 1.96
C GLU A 68 -3.78 -5.64 3.39
N LYS A 69 -2.83 -6.51 3.79
CA LYS A 69 -2.24 -6.50 5.12
C LYS A 69 -1.44 -5.21 5.41
N GLU A 70 -0.57 -4.80 4.49
CA GLU A 70 0.25 -3.58 4.67
C GLU A 70 -0.63 -2.32 4.74
N PHE A 71 -1.72 -2.29 3.97
CA PHE A 71 -2.69 -1.19 4.00
C PHE A 71 -3.44 -1.14 5.33
N THR A 72 -3.95 -2.27 5.81
CA THR A 72 -4.60 -2.38 7.13
C THR A 72 -3.66 -1.96 8.25
N LEU A 73 -2.41 -2.42 8.24
CA LEU A 73 -1.40 -2.03 9.23
C LEU A 73 -1.08 -0.53 9.20
N TRP A 74 -1.09 0.09 8.02
CA TRP A 74 -0.93 1.53 7.91
C TRP A 74 -2.12 2.27 8.50
N VAL A 75 -3.36 1.90 8.13
CA VAL A 75 -4.59 2.51 8.65
C VAL A 75 -4.64 2.39 10.18
N ASP A 76 -4.41 1.20 10.73
CA ASP A 76 -4.40 0.97 12.18
C ASP A 76 -3.37 1.83 12.91
N SER A 77 -2.16 1.92 12.34
CA SER A 77 -1.09 2.75 12.89
C SER A 77 -1.44 4.24 12.84
N PHE A 78 -2.00 4.71 11.73
CA PHE A 78 -2.41 6.10 11.56
C PHE A 78 -3.51 6.48 12.56
N LEU A 79 -4.57 5.68 12.64
CA LEU A 79 -5.68 5.88 13.57
C LEU A 79 -5.22 5.89 15.04
N LYS A 80 -4.39 4.93 15.41
CA LYS A 80 -3.84 4.84 16.77
C LYS A 80 -3.02 6.07 17.16
N SER A 81 -2.18 6.56 16.24
CA SER A 81 -1.29 7.69 16.50
C SER A 81 -2.02 9.04 16.53
N ASN A 82 -3.23 9.11 15.96
CA ASN A 82 -3.95 10.37 15.76
C ASN A 82 -5.35 10.39 16.41
N ASN A 83 -5.65 9.48 17.34
CA ASN A 83 -6.96 9.34 17.98
C ASN A 83 -7.38 10.53 18.85
N GLN A 84 -6.44 11.39 19.25
CA GLN A 84 -6.68 12.60 20.06
C GLN A 84 -6.40 13.89 19.29
N THR A 85 -6.01 13.80 18.01
CA THR A 85 -5.70 14.97 17.18
C THR A 85 -6.98 15.58 16.64
N SER A 86 -7.19 16.87 16.86
CA SER A 86 -8.37 17.61 16.42
C SER A 86 -8.01 19.00 15.93
N ASP A 87 -8.78 19.52 14.97
CA ASP A 87 -8.72 20.90 14.45
C ASP A 87 -7.28 21.38 14.14
N ILE A 88 -6.61 20.61 13.28
CA ILE A 88 -5.22 20.91 12.87
C ILE A 88 -5.16 21.66 11.55
N SER A 89 -4.06 22.35 11.32
CA SER A 89 -3.82 23.03 10.05
C SER A 89 -3.54 22.05 8.90
N PRO A 90 -3.84 22.43 7.63
CA PRO A 90 -3.45 21.63 6.47
C PRO A 90 -1.95 21.30 6.41
N ASP A 91 -1.09 22.22 6.81
CA ASP A 91 0.37 22.04 6.84
C ASP A 91 0.82 20.99 7.86
N GLU A 92 0.25 21.04 9.05
CA GLU A 92 0.54 20.06 10.10
C GLU A 92 0.04 18.68 9.72
N PHE A 93 -1.19 18.59 9.23
CA PHE A 93 -1.75 17.34 8.74
C PHE A 93 -0.92 16.74 7.61
N ALA A 94 -0.53 17.53 6.62
CA ALA A 94 0.24 17.05 5.47
C ALA A 94 1.56 16.41 5.89
N LYS A 95 2.25 16.98 6.88
CA LYS A 95 3.48 16.41 7.47
C LYS A 95 3.19 15.05 8.14
N ILE A 96 2.15 14.98 8.97
CA ILE A 96 1.75 13.75 9.66
C ILE A 96 1.37 12.67 8.64
N TRP A 97 0.55 13.03 7.64
CA TRP A 97 0.06 12.13 6.62
C TRP A 97 1.19 11.59 5.74
N ALA A 98 2.00 12.46 5.17
CA ALA A 98 3.13 12.09 4.32
C ALA A 98 4.17 11.24 5.07
N ASN A 99 4.53 11.63 6.30
CA ASN A 99 5.43 10.86 7.15
C ASN A 99 4.89 9.45 7.48
N SER A 100 3.58 9.31 7.67
CA SER A 100 2.96 8.00 7.94
C SER A 100 3.10 7.04 6.76
N LEU A 101 3.06 7.55 5.52
CA LEU A 101 3.18 6.78 4.29
C LEU A 101 4.63 6.58 3.85
N SER A 102 5.50 7.57 3.97
CA SER A 102 6.91 7.49 3.53
C SER A 102 7.66 6.32 4.18
N LYS A 103 7.29 5.95 5.40
CA LYS A 103 7.82 4.80 6.14
C LYS A 103 7.33 3.45 5.63
N ARG A 104 6.32 3.42 4.75
CA ARG A 104 5.64 2.22 4.25
C ARG A 104 6.05 1.86 2.82
N LYS A 105 7.38 1.77 2.58
CA LYS A 105 7.93 1.51 1.22
C LYS A 105 7.30 0.30 0.52
N LYS A 106 7.03 -0.79 1.27
CA LYS A 106 6.37 -2.00 0.72
C LYS A 106 4.97 -1.68 0.20
N LEU A 107 4.17 -0.98 1.00
CA LEU A 107 2.82 -0.55 0.63
C LEU A 107 2.86 0.33 -0.62
N LEU A 108 3.68 1.37 -0.61
CA LEU A 108 3.80 2.32 -1.73
C LEU A 108 4.22 1.62 -3.03
N SER A 109 5.22 0.74 -2.98
CA SER A 109 5.66 -0.03 -4.16
C SER A 109 4.56 -0.93 -4.73
N LEU A 110 3.74 -1.54 -3.88
CA LEU A 110 2.64 -2.41 -4.31
C LEU A 110 1.45 -1.60 -4.84
N LEU A 111 1.15 -0.43 -4.25
CA LEU A 111 0.09 0.46 -4.75
C LEU A 111 0.37 0.90 -6.19
N VAL A 112 1.62 1.20 -6.54
CA VAL A 112 2.01 1.63 -7.90
C VAL A 112 1.68 0.57 -8.97
N ILE A 113 1.81 -0.72 -8.64
CA ILE A 113 1.56 -1.82 -9.58
C ILE A 113 0.17 -2.46 -9.41
N LEU A 114 -0.64 -1.98 -8.47
CA LEU A 114 -1.92 -2.60 -8.12
C LEU A 114 -2.86 -2.71 -9.33
N GLN A 115 -3.26 -1.59 -9.91
CA GLN A 115 -4.24 -1.57 -11.00
C GLN A 115 -3.65 -1.99 -12.35
N THR A 116 -2.36 -1.77 -12.55
CA THR A 116 -1.71 -2.03 -13.83
C THR A 116 -1.30 -3.49 -14.01
N ILE A 117 -0.98 -4.17 -12.91
CA ILE A 117 -0.46 -5.54 -12.94
C ILE A 117 -1.28 -6.47 -12.05
N ILE A 118 -1.38 -6.20 -10.74
CA ILE A 118 -1.92 -7.17 -9.79
C ILE A 118 -3.39 -7.48 -10.07
N GLU A 119 -4.23 -6.45 -10.14
CA GLU A 119 -5.69 -6.61 -10.33
C GLU A 119 -6.06 -7.29 -11.65
N LYS A 120 -5.24 -7.13 -12.68
CA LYS A 120 -5.48 -7.75 -14.00
C LYS A 120 -5.19 -9.26 -14.03
N ASN A 121 -4.49 -9.79 -13.03
CA ASN A 121 -3.98 -11.16 -13.02
C ASN A 121 -4.46 -11.96 -11.80
N VAL A 122 -5.54 -11.53 -11.15
CA VAL A 122 -6.23 -12.26 -10.08
C VAL A 122 -7.65 -12.60 -10.51
N ASN A 123 -8.27 -13.59 -9.86
CA ASN A 123 -9.65 -13.93 -10.16
C ASN A 123 -10.67 -12.96 -9.56
N LEU A 124 -11.90 -12.97 -10.09
CA LEU A 124 -12.97 -12.05 -9.70
C LEU A 124 -13.31 -12.13 -8.21
N GLU A 125 -13.36 -13.34 -7.65
CA GLU A 125 -13.73 -13.53 -6.24
C GLU A 125 -12.72 -12.88 -5.28
N GLN A 126 -11.44 -13.10 -5.52
CA GLN A 126 -10.36 -12.52 -4.72
C GLN A 126 -10.29 -11.01 -4.89
N LEU A 127 -10.43 -10.52 -6.13
CA LEU A 127 -10.46 -9.08 -6.38
C LEU A 127 -11.65 -8.43 -5.69
N THR A 128 -12.83 -9.05 -5.74
CA THR A 128 -14.03 -8.55 -5.05
C THR A 128 -13.82 -8.49 -3.55
N LYS A 129 -13.23 -9.53 -2.95
CA LYS A 129 -12.92 -9.54 -1.51
C LYS A 129 -11.96 -8.42 -1.15
N PHE A 130 -10.87 -8.29 -1.91
CA PHE A 130 -9.88 -7.23 -1.71
C PHE A 130 -10.51 -5.83 -1.81
N LYS A 131 -11.32 -5.57 -2.85
CA LYS A 131 -11.99 -4.26 -3.02
C LYS A 131 -12.90 -3.90 -1.84
N LYS A 132 -13.64 -4.88 -1.31
CA LYS A 132 -14.49 -4.67 -0.13
C LYS A 132 -13.66 -4.30 1.10
N GLU A 133 -12.59 -5.05 1.36
CA GLU A 133 -11.71 -4.80 2.49
C GLU A 133 -10.97 -3.47 2.34
N PHE A 134 -10.43 -3.19 1.16
CA PHE A 134 -9.73 -1.94 0.88
C PHE A 134 -10.65 -0.71 1.07
N HIS A 135 -11.88 -0.79 0.58
CA HIS A 135 -12.89 0.25 0.76
C HIS A 135 -13.24 0.43 2.24
N TYR A 136 -13.49 -0.66 2.97
CA TYR A 136 -13.74 -0.62 4.40
C TYR A 136 -12.61 0.07 5.16
N GLN A 137 -11.36 -0.25 4.85
CA GLN A 137 -10.20 0.39 5.48
C GLN A 137 -10.14 1.90 5.18
N MET A 138 -10.48 2.33 3.97
CA MET A 138 -10.56 3.76 3.64
C MET A 138 -11.67 4.47 4.42
N GLU A 139 -12.84 3.84 4.55
CA GLU A 139 -13.95 4.41 5.34
C GLU A 139 -13.60 4.59 6.81
N ARG A 140 -12.77 3.71 7.39
CA ARG A 140 -12.29 3.84 8.78
C ARG A 140 -11.51 5.13 9.04
N LEU A 141 -10.90 5.73 8.02
CA LEU A 141 -10.17 6.99 8.16
C LEU A 141 -11.11 8.20 8.36
N ILE A 142 -12.31 8.15 7.80
CA ILE A 142 -13.21 9.31 7.70
C ILE A 142 -13.57 9.93 9.07
N PRO A 143 -13.94 9.17 10.11
CA PRO A 143 -14.23 9.75 11.43
C PRO A 143 -13.06 10.53 12.02
N THR A 144 -11.85 10.00 11.93
CA THR A 144 -10.63 10.67 12.42
C THR A 144 -10.34 11.93 11.59
N LEU A 145 -10.48 11.86 10.27
CA LEU A 145 -10.29 13.02 9.39
C LEU A 145 -11.34 14.11 9.65
N LEU A 146 -12.59 13.77 9.97
CA LEU A 146 -13.63 14.72 10.36
C LEU A 146 -13.29 15.42 11.70
N THR A 147 -12.68 14.70 12.64
CA THR A 147 -12.19 15.29 13.89
C THR A 147 -11.04 16.28 13.64
N MET A 148 -10.13 15.93 12.73
CA MET A 148 -9.01 16.80 12.33
C MET A 148 -9.47 18.02 11.54
N PHE A 149 -10.51 17.87 10.73
CA PHE A 149 -11.07 18.91 9.85
C PHE A 149 -12.59 19.07 10.03
N PRO A 150 -13.05 19.64 11.17
CA PRO A 150 -14.48 19.70 11.49
C PRO A 150 -15.29 20.57 10.52
N LYS A 151 -14.64 21.41 9.73
CA LYS A 151 -15.28 22.25 8.70
C LYS A 151 -15.51 21.51 7.38
N PHE A 152 -14.91 20.33 7.18
CA PHE A 152 -15.06 19.57 5.94
C PHE A 152 -16.24 18.62 6.05
N ASN A 153 -16.91 18.41 4.92
CA ASN A 153 -17.97 17.41 4.84
C ASN A 153 -17.39 16.01 4.50
N PRO A 154 -18.10 14.93 4.83
CA PRO A 154 -17.65 13.56 4.56
C PRO A 154 -17.34 13.29 3.08
N LYS A 155 -18.09 13.90 2.16
CA LYS A 155 -17.89 13.74 0.71
C LYS A 155 -16.53 14.29 0.27
N SER A 156 -16.16 15.48 0.75
CA SER A 156 -14.86 16.10 0.45
C SER A 156 -13.72 15.25 1.00
N LEU A 157 -13.85 14.67 2.20
CA LEU A 157 -12.84 13.80 2.79
C LEU A 157 -12.74 12.44 2.09
N ASN A 158 -13.85 11.87 1.63
CA ASN A 158 -13.82 10.68 0.77
C ASN A 158 -13.07 10.94 -0.53
N HIS A 159 -13.33 12.08 -1.18
CA HIS A 159 -12.55 12.50 -2.36
C HIS A 159 -11.07 12.69 -2.03
N PHE A 160 -10.76 13.34 -0.91
CA PHE A 160 -9.38 13.48 -0.45
C PHE A 160 -8.68 12.12 -0.37
N VAL A 161 -9.25 11.16 0.37
CA VAL A 161 -8.66 9.81 0.52
C VAL A 161 -8.47 9.12 -0.83
N GLN A 162 -9.41 9.28 -1.75
CA GLN A 162 -9.33 8.72 -3.10
C GLN A 162 -8.20 9.35 -3.93
N TYR A 163 -8.06 10.69 -3.86
CA TYR A 163 -6.98 11.42 -4.56
C TYR A 163 -5.59 11.05 -4.07
N GLN A 164 -5.44 10.63 -2.80
CA GLN A 164 -4.15 10.19 -2.27
C GLN A 164 -3.56 9.04 -3.08
N TYR A 165 -4.41 8.12 -3.54
CA TYR A 165 -3.96 7.03 -4.39
C TYR A 165 -3.37 7.54 -5.71
N TYR A 166 -4.03 8.50 -6.37
CA TYR A 166 -3.52 9.09 -7.62
C TYR A 166 -2.19 9.83 -7.44
N LEU A 167 -2.04 10.56 -6.33
CA LEU A 167 -0.78 11.22 -5.99
C LEU A 167 0.36 10.21 -5.78
N ILE A 168 0.10 9.11 -5.06
CA ILE A 168 1.07 8.05 -4.86
C ILE A 168 1.55 7.45 -6.19
N LEU A 169 0.64 7.19 -7.13
CA LEU A 169 0.96 6.63 -8.45
C LEU A 169 1.93 7.49 -9.26
N GLY A 170 1.87 8.81 -9.11
CA GLY A 170 2.74 9.75 -9.82
C GLY A 170 4.03 10.03 -9.06
N ILE A 171 3.93 10.37 -7.79
CA ILE A 171 5.05 10.87 -6.99
C ILE A 171 6.02 9.75 -6.58
N TYR A 172 5.49 8.59 -6.14
CA TYR A 172 6.35 7.54 -5.60
C TYR A 172 7.33 6.95 -6.63
N PRO A 173 6.94 6.61 -7.87
CA PRO A 173 7.88 6.16 -8.89
C PRO A 173 8.91 7.23 -9.28
N SER A 174 8.49 8.50 -9.33
CA SER A 174 9.36 9.63 -9.65
C SER A 174 10.43 9.86 -8.57
N SER A 175 10.09 9.59 -7.31
CA SER A 175 11.01 9.70 -6.16
C SER A 175 11.88 8.46 -5.96
N ASN A 176 11.56 7.35 -6.61
CA ASN A 176 12.27 6.07 -6.46
C ASN A 176 12.70 5.49 -7.82
N PRO A 177 13.55 6.21 -8.58
CA PRO A 177 13.98 5.78 -9.90
C PRO A 177 14.86 4.53 -9.82
N THR A 178 14.73 3.68 -10.82
CA THR A 178 15.61 2.51 -10.99
C THR A 178 17.04 2.96 -11.36
N GLU A 179 18.02 2.10 -11.13
CA GLU A 179 19.40 2.36 -11.55
C GLU A 179 19.53 2.56 -13.07
N LEU A 180 18.68 1.91 -13.87
CA LEU A 180 18.63 2.10 -15.32
C LEU A 180 18.19 3.53 -15.66
N GLN A 181 17.12 4.04 -15.00
CA GLN A 181 16.64 5.42 -15.22
C GLN A 181 17.68 6.47 -14.83
N LYS A 182 18.36 6.28 -13.69
CA LYS A 182 19.46 7.17 -13.25
C LYS A 182 20.61 7.20 -14.28
N LYS A 183 21.04 6.01 -14.73
CA LYS A 183 22.10 5.89 -15.76
C LYS A 183 21.68 6.50 -17.09
N ALA A 184 20.43 6.35 -17.51
CA ALA A 184 19.89 6.92 -18.72
C ALA A 184 19.91 8.45 -18.69
N ASN A 185 19.44 9.08 -17.59
CA ASN A 185 19.49 10.53 -17.41
C ASN A 185 20.94 11.05 -17.48
N LYS A 186 21.85 10.40 -16.76
CA LYS A 186 23.29 10.75 -16.80
C LYS A 186 23.87 10.66 -18.22
N LYS A 187 23.57 9.59 -18.96
CA LYS A 187 24.05 9.40 -20.32
C LYS A 187 23.45 10.43 -21.31
N ALA A 188 22.21 10.84 -21.07
CA ALA A 188 21.54 11.87 -21.87
C ALA A 188 21.97 13.32 -21.51
N GLY A 189 22.87 13.51 -20.53
CA GLY A 189 23.29 14.83 -20.07
C GLY A 189 22.20 15.58 -19.29
N ILE A 190 21.16 14.89 -18.84
CA ILE A 190 20.05 15.49 -18.09
C ILE A 190 20.43 15.54 -16.60
N ASN A 191 20.62 16.77 -16.10
CA ASN A 191 20.82 16.98 -14.67
C ASN A 191 19.46 17.05 -13.96
N TYR A 192 18.86 15.88 -13.69
CA TYR A 192 17.56 15.76 -13.04
C TYR A 192 17.74 15.42 -11.56
N SER A 193 17.24 16.31 -10.69
CA SER A 193 17.13 16.05 -9.26
C SER A 193 15.85 15.28 -8.99
N PHE A 194 15.96 14.05 -8.52
CA PHE A 194 14.80 13.24 -8.16
C PHE A 194 14.14 13.82 -6.90
N PRO A 195 12.81 13.97 -6.91
CA PRO A 195 12.09 14.55 -5.77
C PRO A 195 12.18 13.66 -4.54
N ASP A 196 12.10 14.27 -3.36
CA ASP A 196 11.85 13.56 -2.11
C ASP A 196 10.36 13.25 -2.00
N PHE A 197 10.01 11.97 -1.80
CA PHE A 197 8.60 11.55 -1.76
C PHE A 197 7.82 12.25 -0.65
N GLU A 198 8.37 12.30 0.57
CA GLU A 198 7.63 12.83 1.73
C GLU A 198 7.33 14.31 1.54
N LYS A 199 8.31 15.08 1.06
CA LYS A 199 8.17 16.51 0.81
C LYS A 199 7.17 16.79 -0.32
N GLU A 200 7.39 16.24 -1.52
CA GLU A 200 6.51 16.48 -2.67
C GLU A 200 5.07 16.04 -2.41
N TYR A 201 4.91 14.91 -1.71
CA TYR A 201 3.60 14.41 -1.36
C TYR A 201 2.90 15.31 -0.34
N ALA A 202 3.62 15.82 0.69
CA ALA A 202 3.08 16.78 1.65
C ALA A 202 2.65 18.08 0.96
N ASP A 203 3.46 18.62 0.06
CA ASP A 203 3.15 19.85 -0.69
C ASP A 203 1.85 19.68 -1.52
N CYS A 204 1.68 18.52 -2.20
CA CYS A 204 0.45 18.20 -2.91
C CYS A 204 -0.77 18.08 -1.98
N VAL A 205 -0.61 17.50 -0.79
CA VAL A 205 -1.67 17.40 0.22
C VAL A 205 -2.11 18.78 0.68
N ILE A 206 -1.17 19.69 0.96
CA ILE A 206 -1.47 21.09 1.36
C ILE A 206 -2.28 21.79 0.28
N ILE A 207 -1.82 21.73 -0.98
CA ILE A 207 -2.51 22.35 -2.12
C ILE A 207 -3.95 21.82 -2.24
N TYR A 208 -4.13 20.50 -2.10
CA TYR A 208 -5.46 19.89 -2.21
C TYR A 208 -6.39 20.34 -1.07
N LEU A 209 -5.91 20.31 0.19
CA LEU A 209 -6.71 20.69 1.35
C LEU A 209 -7.11 22.18 1.30
N ASN A 210 -6.21 23.05 0.92
CA ASN A 210 -6.51 24.47 0.73
C ASN A 210 -7.53 24.69 -0.40
N GLY A 211 -7.45 23.92 -1.50
CA GLY A 211 -8.39 23.99 -2.61
C GLY A 211 -9.81 23.54 -2.27
N ILE A 212 -9.99 22.58 -1.36
CA ILE A 212 -11.33 22.15 -0.90
C ILE A 212 -11.89 23.03 0.23
N SER A 213 -11.01 23.72 0.98
CA SER A 213 -11.43 24.68 2.02
C SER A 213 -11.99 25.96 1.42
N ALA A 214 -11.63 26.31 0.18
CA ALA A 214 -12.05 27.51 -0.51
C ALA A 214 -13.44 27.38 -1.20
N LYS A 215 -14.05 26.19 -1.17
CA LYS A 215 -15.38 25.90 -1.73
C LYS A 215 -16.42 25.76 -0.64
#